data_7cddb9facb6c6e1dea5483717bc0b964
#
_entry.id   7cddb9facb6c6e1dea5483717bc0b964
#
_cell.length_a   1.000
_cell.length_b   1.000
_cell.length_c   1.000
_cell.angle_alpha   90.00
_cell.angle_beta   90.00
_cell.angle_gamma   90.00
#
_symmetry.space_group_name_H-M   'P 1'
#
loop_
_entity.id
_entity.type
_entity.pdbx_description
1 polymer ?
#
loop_
_entity_poly.entity_id
_entity_poly.type
_entity_poly.pdbx_seq_one_letter_code
_entity_poly.pdbx_strand_id
1 'polypeptide(L)'
;LTLLLIGIIRLILPAALINPGDYVLMTTPGYPVFGTHAKYYGGLVHEMPLLERKRFLPDLKAVPAEVLERAKVMVLNYPNNPTGASATPEFFEKVVAFAKEHRLVVIHDAAYAALIFRGQPLSFLSTPGAMDVGLELHSASKMFNMTGWRCGFVVGNPLLVKAYGDVKDNTDSGQFLAIQHAVAEGLENPSFTKRIVSKYSRRMTGLVRLLKGLGFKARKPGGSFFLYTASPRAAVSADGSRVEFPTAEAASQWLITEKLISTVPWDDAGAYLRFSVTFAASSVAEEKEVLEEIERRLSDVKFEF
;
A
#
# COMPACT_ATOMS: atom_id res chain seq x y z
N LEU A 1 -10.30 21.11 1.34
CA LEU A 1 -10.12 19.86 2.08
C LEU A 1 -11.49 19.22 2.29
N THR A 2 -11.75 18.07 1.68
CA THR A 2 -13.01 17.33 1.90
C THR A 2 -12.69 16.10 2.74
N LEU A 3 -13.14 16.09 4.00
CA LEU A 3 -12.98 14.97 4.94
C LEU A 3 -13.98 13.86 4.61
N LEU A 4 -13.52 12.60 4.49
CA LEU A 4 -14.36 11.51 3.98
C LEU A 4 -13.93 10.11 4.42
N LEU A 5 -14.84 9.13 4.32
CA LEU A 5 -14.62 7.70 4.53
C LEU A 5 -13.70 7.09 3.46
N ILE A 6 -12.49 6.69 3.81
CA ILE A 6 -11.46 6.22 2.85
C ILE A 6 -11.87 4.98 2.05
N GLY A 7 -12.58 4.04 2.65
CA GLY A 7 -13.09 2.90 1.87
C GLY A 7 -13.89 3.38 0.67
N ILE A 8 -14.75 4.35 0.88
CA ILE A 8 -15.66 4.91 -0.11
C ILE A 8 -14.94 5.78 -1.15
N ILE A 9 -13.88 6.53 -0.79
CA ILE A 9 -13.17 7.40 -1.76
C ILE A 9 -12.70 6.61 -2.98
N ARG A 10 -12.05 5.47 -2.78
CA ARG A 10 -11.55 4.63 -3.88
C ARG A 10 -12.67 3.96 -4.67
N LEU A 11 -13.86 3.82 -4.08
CA LEU A 11 -15.05 3.26 -4.73
C LEU A 11 -15.76 4.31 -5.59
N ILE A 12 -15.82 5.56 -5.12
CA ILE A 12 -16.59 6.65 -5.73
C ILE A 12 -15.79 7.36 -6.82
N LEU A 13 -14.48 7.56 -6.65
CA LEU A 13 -13.64 8.27 -7.63
C LEU A 13 -13.77 7.74 -9.07
N PRO A 14 -13.84 6.40 -9.33
CA PRO A 14 -14.08 5.91 -10.68
C PRO A 14 -15.37 6.43 -11.31
N ALA A 15 -16.44 6.60 -10.54
CA ALA A 15 -17.69 7.16 -11.04
C ALA A 15 -17.56 8.60 -11.55
N ALA A 16 -16.61 9.37 -10.98
CA ALA A 16 -16.34 10.73 -11.39
C ALA A 16 -15.39 10.86 -12.60
N LEU A 17 -14.58 9.82 -12.89
CA LEU A 17 -13.42 9.95 -13.76
C LEU A 17 -13.38 8.96 -14.93
N ILE A 18 -14.20 7.89 -14.90
CA ILE A 18 -14.09 6.77 -15.86
C ILE A 18 -15.37 6.62 -16.68
N ASN A 19 -15.20 6.57 -17.98
CA ASN A 19 -16.24 6.19 -18.93
C ASN A 19 -15.97 4.77 -19.50
N PRO A 20 -16.97 4.12 -20.10
CA PRO A 20 -16.78 2.85 -20.77
C PRO A 20 -15.66 2.93 -21.81
N GLY A 21 -14.70 2.00 -21.70
CA GLY A 21 -13.56 1.90 -22.59
C GLY A 21 -12.35 2.76 -22.22
N ASP A 22 -12.39 3.62 -21.22
CA ASP A 22 -11.23 4.33 -20.71
C ASP A 22 -10.28 3.37 -19.99
N TYR A 23 -8.96 3.57 -20.13
CA TYR A 23 -7.97 2.82 -19.38
C TYR A 23 -7.59 3.51 -18.06
N VAL A 24 -7.44 2.69 -17.03
CA VAL A 24 -6.79 3.04 -15.76
C VAL A 24 -5.45 2.34 -15.69
N LEU A 25 -4.37 3.11 -15.51
CA LEU A 25 -3.04 2.59 -15.27
C LEU A 25 -2.88 2.29 -13.78
N MET A 26 -2.69 1.03 -13.41
CA MET A 26 -2.54 0.58 -12.03
C MET A 26 -1.23 -0.16 -11.83
N THR A 27 -0.66 -0.07 -10.64
CA THR A 27 0.53 -0.85 -10.29
C THR A 27 0.17 -2.24 -9.79
N THR A 28 0.93 -3.26 -10.21
CA THR A 28 0.85 -4.65 -9.74
C THR A 28 2.22 -5.13 -9.25
N PRO A 29 2.36 -5.71 -8.02
CA PRO A 29 1.30 -5.87 -7.02
C PRO A 29 0.80 -4.53 -6.48
N GLY A 30 -0.47 -4.47 -6.10
CA GLY A 30 -1.08 -3.24 -5.61
C GLY A 30 -2.47 -3.45 -5.01
N TYR A 31 -3.03 -2.41 -4.41
CA TYR A 31 -4.36 -2.46 -3.83
C TYR A 31 -5.43 -2.34 -4.93
N PRO A 32 -6.25 -3.39 -5.19
CA PRO A 32 -7.00 -3.51 -6.46
C PRO A 32 -8.28 -2.67 -6.53
N VAL A 33 -8.72 -2.07 -5.43
CA VAL A 33 -10.08 -1.53 -5.28
C VAL A 33 -10.43 -0.50 -6.35
N PHE A 34 -9.55 0.42 -6.69
CA PHE A 34 -9.84 1.42 -7.72
C PHE A 34 -10.09 0.77 -9.09
N GLY A 35 -9.23 -0.16 -9.50
CA GLY A 35 -9.36 -0.88 -10.77
C GLY A 35 -10.61 -1.75 -10.83
N THR A 36 -10.96 -2.43 -9.73
CA THR A 36 -12.20 -3.20 -9.62
C THR A 36 -13.42 -2.31 -9.85
N HIS A 37 -13.46 -1.14 -9.21
CA HIS A 37 -14.58 -0.22 -9.38
C HIS A 37 -14.58 0.49 -10.74
N ALA A 38 -13.41 0.77 -11.33
CA ALA A 38 -13.33 1.28 -12.70
C ALA A 38 -14.00 0.31 -13.69
N LYS A 39 -13.82 -1.01 -13.50
CA LYS A 39 -14.49 -2.04 -14.33
C LYS A 39 -16.01 -2.00 -14.20
N TYR A 40 -16.58 -1.64 -13.04
CA TYR A 40 -18.03 -1.48 -12.88
C TYR A 40 -18.61 -0.34 -13.73
N TYR A 41 -17.77 0.66 -14.09
CA TYR A 41 -18.12 1.75 -15.00
C TYR A 41 -17.68 1.49 -16.45
N GLY A 42 -17.37 0.23 -16.79
CA GLY A 42 -16.94 -0.15 -18.13
C GLY A 42 -15.50 0.23 -18.48
N GLY A 43 -14.71 0.68 -17.49
CA GLY A 43 -13.30 0.97 -17.66
C GLY A 43 -12.45 -0.29 -17.78
N LEU A 44 -11.28 -0.15 -18.38
CA LEU A 44 -10.26 -1.17 -18.57
C LEU A 44 -9.08 -0.88 -17.64
N VAL A 45 -8.37 -1.92 -17.21
CA VAL A 45 -7.19 -1.78 -16.35
C VAL A 45 -5.95 -2.24 -17.11
N HIS A 46 -4.94 -1.39 -17.17
CA HIS A 46 -3.59 -1.75 -17.59
C HIS A 46 -2.67 -1.81 -16.38
N GLU A 47 -2.04 -2.96 -16.17
CA GLU A 47 -1.18 -3.22 -15.03
C GLU A 47 0.26 -2.85 -15.34
N MET A 48 0.87 -2.03 -14.48
CA MET A 48 2.28 -1.63 -14.53
C MET A 48 3.06 -2.43 -13.47
N PRO A 49 3.90 -3.41 -13.85
CA PRO A 49 4.59 -4.27 -12.89
C PRO A 49 5.59 -3.52 -12.01
N LEU A 50 5.52 -3.76 -10.69
CA LEU A 50 6.48 -3.28 -9.70
C LEU A 50 7.55 -4.36 -9.45
N LEU A 51 8.73 -4.20 -10.04
CA LEU A 51 9.81 -5.17 -9.96
C LEU A 51 10.87 -4.72 -8.95
N GLU A 52 11.41 -5.66 -8.15
CA GLU A 52 12.44 -5.39 -7.15
C GLU A 52 13.69 -4.72 -7.78
N ARG A 53 14.13 -5.17 -8.97
CA ARG A 53 15.26 -4.58 -9.72
C ARG A 53 15.03 -3.12 -10.11
N LYS A 54 13.76 -2.65 -10.16
CA LYS A 54 13.36 -1.25 -10.37
C LYS A 54 12.94 -0.57 -9.07
N ARG A 55 13.32 -1.13 -7.92
CA ARG A 55 12.95 -0.62 -6.58
C ARG A 55 11.44 -0.47 -6.40
N PHE A 56 10.65 -1.32 -7.03
CA PHE A 56 9.19 -1.29 -7.02
C PHE A 56 8.59 0.04 -7.51
N LEU A 57 9.25 0.70 -8.45
CA LEU A 57 8.70 1.83 -9.22
C LEU A 57 8.29 1.32 -10.61
N PRO A 58 7.11 1.74 -11.14
CA PRO A 58 6.68 1.31 -12.46
C PRO A 58 7.53 1.95 -13.56
N ASP A 59 7.67 1.23 -14.65
CA ASP A 59 8.28 1.75 -15.87
C ASP A 59 7.21 2.45 -16.72
N LEU A 60 7.15 3.77 -16.64
CA LEU A 60 6.16 4.56 -17.40
C LEU A 60 6.34 4.42 -18.92
N LYS A 61 7.59 4.19 -19.38
CA LYS A 61 7.88 4.03 -20.82
C LYS A 61 7.44 2.68 -21.37
N ALA A 62 7.10 1.72 -20.51
CA ALA A 62 6.64 0.41 -20.94
C ALA A 62 5.13 0.36 -21.19
N VAL A 63 4.39 1.44 -20.92
CA VAL A 63 2.95 1.50 -21.20
C VAL A 63 2.75 1.61 -22.73
N PRO A 64 1.98 0.69 -23.36
CA PRO A 64 1.76 0.69 -24.81
C PRO A 64 1.04 1.95 -25.29
N ALA A 65 1.36 2.40 -26.50
CA ALA A 65 0.78 3.61 -27.09
C ALA A 65 -0.75 3.52 -27.21
N GLU A 66 -1.26 2.38 -27.64
CA GLU A 66 -2.70 2.10 -27.77
C GLU A 66 -3.45 2.16 -26.41
N VAL A 67 -2.77 1.87 -25.32
CA VAL A 67 -3.32 2.06 -23.97
C VAL A 67 -3.33 3.55 -23.60
N LEU A 68 -2.23 4.26 -23.91
CA LEU A 68 -2.10 5.69 -23.59
C LEU A 68 -3.12 6.57 -24.32
N GLU A 69 -3.50 6.23 -25.55
CA GLU A 69 -4.53 6.95 -26.31
C GLU A 69 -5.88 7.01 -25.57
N ARG A 70 -6.17 5.99 -24.76
CA ARG A 70 -7.45 5.86 -24.01
C ARG A 70 -7.28 5.93 -22.51
N ALA A 71 -6.06 6.07 -22.02
CA ALA A 71 -5.80 6.20 -20.57
C ALA A 71 -6.34 7.53 -20.05
N LYS A 72 -6.99 7.49 -18.88
CA LYS A 72 -7.54 8.67 -18.20
C LYS A 72 -6.95 8.87 -16.82
N VAL A 73 -6.68 7.78 -16.13
CA VAL A 73 -6.26 7.81 -14.72
C VAL A 73 -5.02 6.94 -14.54
N MET A 74 -4.05 7.44 -13.79
CA MET A 74 -2.93 6.66 -13.23
C MET A 74 -3.07 6.62 -11.71
N VAL A 75 -3.10 5.43 -11.14
CA VAL A 75 -3.16 5.22 -9.69
C VAL A 75 -1.81 4.74 -9.18
N LEU A 76 -1.24 5.50 -8.25
CA LEU A 76 0.02 5.17 -7.57
C LEU A 76 -0.24 5.05 -6.08
N ASN A 77 0.48 4.15 -5.40
CA ASN A 77 0.39 4.00 -3.95
C ASN A 77 1.80 3.96 -3.35
N TYR A 78 2.18 5.03 -2.62
CA TYR A 78 3.46 5.11 -1.94
C TYR A 78 3.33 5.81 -0.58
N PRO A 79 3.93 5.25 0.51
CA PRO A 79 4.54 3.91 0.58
C PRO A 79 3.57 2.83 0.12
N ASN A 80 4.10 1.90 -0.67
CA ASN A 80 3.28 0.92 -1.40
C ASN A 80 2.78 -0.22 -0.50
N ASN A 81 1.57 -0.63 -0.69
CA ASN A 81 1.04 -1.91 -0.25
C ASN A 81 0.97 -2.85 -1.47
N PRO A 82 1.73 -3.96 -1.52
CA PRO A 82 2.31 -4.68 -0.37
C PRO A 82 3.81 -4.40 -0.11
N THR A 83 4.54 -3.75 -1.02
CA THR A 83 6.02 -3.78 -1.06
C THR A 83 6.71 -2.96 0.04
N GLY A 84 6.01 -1.99 0.65
CA GLY A 84 6.59 -1.02 1.57
C GLY A 84 7.57 -0.03 0.92
N ALA A 85 7.71 -0.07 -0.40
CA ALA A 85 8.56 0.84 -1.16
C ALA A 85 8.03 2.27 -1.09
N SER A 86 8.93 3.25 -1.09
CA SER A 86 8.61 4.67 -1.15
C SER A 86 8.97 5.23 -2.53
N ALA A 87 8.19 6.21 -2.99
CA ALA A 87 8.55 7.01 -4.16
C ALA A 87 9.74 7.94 -3.85
N THR A 88 10.35 8.50 -4.89
CA THR A 88 11.37 9.55 -4.79
C THR A 88 10.85 10.84 -5.44
N PRO A 89 11.42 12.01 -5.08
CA PRO A 89 11.04 13.27 -5.75
C PRO A 89 11.20 13.18 -7.28
N GLU A 90 12.30 12.63 -7.76
CA GLU A 90 12.60 12.49 -9.19
C GLU A 90 11.62 11.56 -9.90
N PHE A 91 11.08 10.57 -9.20
CA PHE A 91 10.02 9.72 -9.75
C PHE A 91 8.72 10.51 -9.90
N PHE A 92 8.33 11.29 -8.89
CA PHE A 92 7.13 12.10 -8.98
C PHE A 92 7.24 13.21 -10.04
N GLU A 93 8.40 13.80 -10.24
CA GLU A 93 8.64 14.72 -11.36
C GLU A 93 8.39 14.05 -12.73
N LYS A 94 8.88 12.81 -12.91
CA LYS A 94 8.61 12.02 -14.11
C LYS A 94 7.13 11.68 -14.27
N VAL A 95 6.44 11.38 -13.18
CA VAL A 95 4.99 11.13 -13.17
C VAL A 95 4.22 12.37 -13.60
N VAL A 96 4.57 13.55 -13.09
CA VAL A 96 3.92 14.81 -13.48
C VAL A 96 4.13 15.12 -14.97
N ALA A 97 5.38 14.96 -15.46
CA ALA A 97 5.68 15.18 -16.87
C ALA A 97 4.90 14.22 -17.78
N PHE A 98 4.89 12.93 -17.44
CA PHE A 98 4.15 11.89 -18.14
C PHE A 98 2.63 12.14 -18.12
N ALA A 99 2.09 12.54 -16.98
CA ALA A 99 0.67 12.84 -16.85
C ALA A 99 0.25 14.05 -17.71
N LYS A 100 1.08 15.09 -17.78
CA LYS A 100 0.84 16.25 -18.66
C LYS A 100 0.90 15.88 -20.13
N GLU A 101 1.91 15.09 -20.53
CA GLU A 101 2.09 14.62 -21.92
C GLU A 101 0.89 13.82 -22.40
N HIS A 102 0.40 12.89 -21.57
CA HIS A 102 -0.69 11.98 -21.93
C HIS A 102 -2.07 12.40 -21.40
N ARG A 103 -2.20 13.60 -20.82
CA ARG A 103 -3.46 14.13 -20.27
C ARG A 103 -4.12 13.22 -19.24
N LEU A 104 -3.31 12.65 -18.36
CA LEU A 104 -3.76 11.73 -17.30
C LEU A 104 -4.08 12.48 -16.01
N VAL A 105 -5.07 12.01 -15.28
CA VAL A 105 -5.28 12.32 -13.87
C VAL A 105 -4.42 11.37 -13.03
N VAL A 106 -3.62 11.91 -12.12
CA VAL A 106 -2.84 11.11 -11.17
C VAL A 106 -3.58 11.04 -9.84
N ILE A 107 -3.83 9.83 -9.37
CA ILE A 107 -4.34 9.57 -8.02
C ILE A 107 -3.20 8.95 -7.21
N HIS A 108 -2.65 9.72 -6.27
CA HIS A 108 -1.69 9.19 -5.33
C HIS A 108 -2.40 8.70 -4.06
N ASP A 109 -2.50 7.37 -3.92
CA ASP A 109 -2.97 6.76 -2.68
C ASP A 109 -1.89 6.86 -1.61
N ALA A 110 -1.95 7.93 -0.83
CA ALA A 110 -1.01 8.28 0.23
C ALA A 110 -1.41 7.72 1.60
N ALA A 111 -2.17 6.61 1.64
CA ALA A 111 -2.68 6.04 2.90
C ALA A 111 -1.59 5.73 3.93
N TYR A 112 -0.38 5.43 3.49
CA TYR A 112 0.77 5.13 4.34
C TYR A 112 1.78 6.28 4.42
N ALA A 113 1.53 7.43 3.82
CA ALA A 113 2.48 8.54 3.74
C ALA A 113 3.02 9.00 5.09
N ALA A 114 2.21 8.94 6.14
CA ALA A 114 2.63 9.27 7.51
C ALA A 114 3.50 8.20 8.18
N LEU A 115 3.54 6.96 7.65
CA LEU A 115 4.28 5.84 8.23
C LEU A 115 5.64 5.67 7.57
N ILE A 116 6.51 6.68 7.69
CA ILE A 116 7.87 6.70 7.15
C ILE A 116 8.88 6.42 8.27
N PHE A 117 9.79 5.47 8.04
CA PHE A 117 10.80 5.06 9.02
C PHE A 117 12.12 5.81 8.89
N ARG A 118 12.38 6.43 7.72
CA ARG A 118 13.58 7.25 7.45
C ARG A 118 13.23 8.45 6.58
N GLY A 119 13.81 9.60 6.90
CA GLY A 119 13.54 10.84 6.17
C GLY A 119 12.22 11.49 6.54
N GLN A 120 11.66 12.23 5.60
CA GLN A 120 10.39 12.94 5.74
C GLN A 120 9.32 12.30 4.85
N PRO A 121 8.04 12.36 5.23
CA PRO A 121 6.93 12.05 4.34
C PRO A 121 7.04 12.85 3.04
N LEU A 122 6.84 12.18 1.90
CA LEU A 122 6.84 12.81 0.59
C LEU A 122 5.42 12.88 0.05
N SER A 123 4.92 14.10 -0.21
CA SER A 123 3.67 14.34 -0.90
C SER A 123 3.91 14.44 -2.40
N PHE A 124 3.09 13.77 -3.20
CA PHE A 124 3.06 13.96 -4.66
C PHE A 124 2.72 15.42 -5.01
N LEU A 125 1.80 16.02 -4.26
CA LEU A 125 1.34 17.40 -4.50
C LEU A 125 2.42 18.46 -4.21
N SER A 126 3.51 18.11 -3.50
CA SER A 126 4.66 19.00 -3.32
C SER A 126 5.54 19.08 -4.58
N THR A 127 5.33 18.19 -5.55
CA THR A 127 6.05 18.20 -6.83
C THR A 127 5.53 19.34 -7.73
N PRO A 128 6.40 20.17 -8.33
CA PRO A 128 5.97 21.23 -9.23
C PRO A 128 5.04 20.73 -10.33
N GLY A 129 3.87 21.36 -10.46
CA GLY A 129 2.85 21.00 -11.45
C GLY A 129 1.97 19.81 -11.11
N ALA A 130 2.16 19.15 -9.96
CA ALA A 130 1.32 18.02 -9.54
C ALA A 130 -0.13 18.46 -9.25
N MET A 131 -0.32 19.67 -8.70
CA MET A 131 -1.66 20.25 -8.47
C MET A 131 -2.48 20.42 -9.75
N ASP A 132 -1.82 20.52 -10.92
CA ASP A 132 -2.53 20.66 -12.19
C ASP A 132 -3.15 19.34 -12.65
N VAL A 133 -2.55 18.20 -12.26
CA VAL A 133 -2.85 16.89 -12.84
C VAL A 133 -3.38 15.87 -11.84
N GLY A 134 -3.41 16.14 -10.52
CA GLY A 134 -3.71 15.05 -9.62
C GLY A 134 -4.26 15.43 -8.25
N LEU A 135 -4.45 14.38 -7.46
CA LEU A 135 -4.91 14.46 -6.08
C LEU A 135 -4.27 13.34 -5.22
N GLU A 136 -4.29 13.55 -3.91
CA GLU A 136 -3.86 12.58 -2.91
C GLU A 136 -5.03 12.11 -2.04
N LEU A 137 -5.00 10.81 -1.73
CA LEU A 137 -5.91 10.17 -0.80
C LEU A 137 -5.19 9.86 0.50
N HIS A 138 -5.64 10.44 1.60
CA HIS A 138 -5.05 10.23 2.93
C HIS A 138 -5.97 9.42 3.85
N SER A 139 -5.39 8.64 4.79
CA SER A 139 -6.10 7.71 5.66
C SER A 139 -5.77 7.89 7.14
N ALA A 140 -6.77 8.26 7.94
CA ALA A 140 -6.68 8.20 9.39
C ALA A 140 -6.51 6.75 9.91
N SER A 141 -7.01 5.76 9.15
CA SER A 141 -6.89 4.33 9.49
C SER A 141 -5.46 3.88 9.74
N LYS A 142 -4.49 4.44 8.99
CA LYS A 142 -3.07 4.06 9.07
C LYS A 142 -2.29 5.07 9.89
N MET A 143 -2.53 6.35 9.62
CA MET A 143 -1.86 7.48 10.27
C MET A 143 -2.04 7.49 11.78
N PHE A 144 -3.26 7.16 12.26
CA PHE A 144 -3.65 7.25 13.67
C PHE A 144 -4.12 5.91 14.27
N ASN A 145 -3.95 4.78 13.57
CA ASN A 145 -4.52 3.48 13.96
C ASN A 145 -6.06 3.49 14.12
N MET A 146 -6.74 4.37 13.40
CA MET A 146 -8.19 4.55 13.46
C MET A 146 -8.92 3.73 12.37
N THR A 147 -8.53 2.46 12.17
CA THR A 147 -9.04 1.64 11.07
C THR A 147 -10.56 1.47 11.12
N GLY A 148 -11.14 1.23 12.29
CA GLY A 148 -12.59 1.07 12.49
C GLY A 148 -13.39 2.36 12.34
N TRP A 149 -12.77 3.53 12.46
CA TRP A 149 -13.41 4.84 12.41
C TRP A 149 -13.80 5.28 10.99
N ARG A 150 -13.25 4.65 9.98
CA ARG A 150 -13.58 4.84 8.56
C ARG A 150 -13.46 6.29 8.09
N CYS A 151 -12.36 6.98 8.42
CA CYS A 151 -12.12 8.36 8.05
C CYS A 151 -10.86 8.54 7.21
N GLY A 152 -10.92 9.46 6.26
CA GLY A 152 -9.85 9.93 5.43
C GLY A 152 -10.20 11.20 4.68
N PHE A 153 -9.32 11.70 3.84
CA PHE A 153 -9.53 12.94 3.12
C PHE A 153 -8.82 12.94 1.76
N VAL A 154 -9.34 13.78 0.88
CA VAL A 154 -8.82 14.03 -0.47
C VAL A 154 -8.31 15.47 -0.53
N VAL A 155 -7.14 15.64 -1.12
CA VAL A 155 -6.55 16.97 -1.42
C VAL A 155 -5.98 16.97 -2.83
N GLY A 156 -5.93 18.11 -3.49
CA GLY A 156 -5.33 18.22 -4.82
C GLY A 156 -6.05 19.21 -5.72
N ASN A 157 -6.06 18.92 -7.01
CA ASN A 157 -6.68 19.75 -8.03
C ASN A 157 -8.14 20.10 -7.68
N PRO A 158 -8.53 21.39 -7.62
CA PRO A 158 -9.87 21.78 -7.19
C PRO A 158 -11.01 21.20 -8.03
N LEU A 159 -10.81 21.04 -9.35
CA LEU A 159 -11.82 20.45 -10.24
C LEU A 159 -12.02 18.96 -9.95
N LEU A 160 -10.93 18.23 -9.70
CA LEU A 160 -11.01 16.80 -9.36
C LEU A 160 -11.63 16.59 -7.98
N VAL A 161 -11.28 17.43 -7.00
CA VAL A 161 -11.89 17.40 -5.66
C VAL A 161 -13.37 17.73 -5.73
N LYS A 162 -13.76 18.72 -6.57
CA LYS A 162 -15.18 19.04 -6.78
C LYS A 162 -15.93 17.89 -7.44
N ALA A 163 -15.41 17.32 -8.52
CA ALA A 163 -16.04 16.19 -9.21
C ALA A 163 -16.26 14.99 -8.27
N TYR A 164 -15.28 14.71 -7.41
CA TYR A 164 -15.42 13.74 -6.36
C TYR A 164 -16.53 14.11 -5.37
N GLY A 165 -16.59 15.39 -4.93
CA GLY A 165 -17.62 15.89 -4.01
C GLY A 165 -19.03 15.74 -4.60
N ASP A 166 -19.22 16.08 -5.86
CA ASP A 166 -20.50 15.98 -6.56
C ASP A 166 -21.04 14.53 -6.59
N VAL A 167 -20.16 13.55 -6.83
CA VAL A 167 -20.55 12.13 -6.78
C VAL A 167 -20.83 11.69 -5.36
N LYS A 168 -19.99 12.12 -4.40
CA LYS A 168 -20.15 11.77 -2.99
C LYS A 168 -21.47 12.27 -2.41
N ASP A 169 -21.85 13.49 -2.69
CA ASP A 169 -23.08 14.10 -2.18
C ASP A 169 -24.34 13.33 -2.62
N ASN A 170 -24.23 12.59 -3.75
CA ASN A 170 -25.27 11.72 -4.26
C ASN A 170 -25.11 10.22 -3.92
N THR A 171 -24.04 9.84 -3.21
CA THR A 171 -23.75 8.45 -2.85
C THR A 171 -23.92 8.19 -1.36
N ASP A 172 -23.34 9.03 -0.53
CA ASP A 172 -23.47 9.02 0.92
C ASP A 172 -23.66 10.45 1.44
N SER A 173 -24.42 10.61 2.49
CA SER A 173 -24.58 11.89 3.18
C SER A 173 -23.32 12.24 3.99
N GLY A 174 -23.39 13.23 4.87
CA GLY A 174 -22.28 13.63 5.74
C GLY A 174 -21.80 12.50 6.65
N GLN A 175 -20.60 12.67 7.19
CA GLN A 175 -20.02 11.78 8.21
C GLN A 175 -20.23 12.34 9.61
N PHE A 176 -20.18 11.45 10.61
CA PHE A 176 -20.28 11.82 12.01
C PHE A 176 -19.18 12.82 12.40
N LEU A 177 -19.59 14.03 12.80
CA LEU A 177 -18.70 15.15 13.04
C LEU A 177 -17.64 14.88 14.12
N ALA A 178 -17.96 14.10 15.16
CA ALA A 178 -17.00 13.78 16.21
C ALA A 178 -15.77 13.03 15.67
N ILE A 179 -15.94 12.15 14.66
CA ILE A 179 -14.83 11.47 13.98
C ILE A 179 -14.00 12.48 13.21
N GLN A 180 -14.64 13.42 12.52
CA GLN A 180 -13.94 14.46 11.74
C GLN A 180 -13.09 15.36 12.66
N HIS A 181 -13.65 15.80 13.79
CA HIS A 181 -12.93 16.58 14.80
C HIS A 181 -11.75 15.79 15.39
N ALA A 182 -11.93 14.51 15.71
CA ALA A 182 -10.83 13.68 16.23
C ALA A 182 -9.68 13.51 15.20
N VAL A 183 -10.00 13.42 13.91
CA VAL A 183 -8.98 13.38 12.85
C VAL A 183 -8.29 14.72 12.68
N ALA A 184 -9.03 15.84 12.74
CA ALA A 184 -8.47 17.19 12.70
C ALA A 184 -7.49 17.42 13.86
N GLU A 185 -7.87 17.09 15.08
CA GLU A 185 -7.00 17.13 16.27
C GLU A 185 -5.74 16.26 16.08
N GLY A 186 -5.91 15.05 15.51
CA GLY A 186 -4.77 14.18 15.19
C GLY A 186 -3.80 14.79 14.19
N LEU A 187 -4.29 15.54 13.18
CA LEU A 187 -3.46 16.22 12.19
C LEU A 187 -2.70 17.41 12.78
N GLU A 188 -3.29 18.12 13.75
CA GLU A 188 -2.66 19.25 14.45
C GLU A 188 -1.61 18.77 15.46
N ASN A 189 -1.68 17.51 15.92
CA ASN A 189 -0.78 16.96 16.91
C ASN A 189 0.14 15.86 16.37
N PRO A 190 1.32 16.21 15.81
CA PRO A 190 2.24 15.24 15.21
C PRO A 190 2.81 14.22 16.19
N SER A 191 2.63 14.40 17.50
CA SER A 191 3.12 13.45 18.52
C SER A 191 2.43 12.10 18.42
N PHE A 192 1.16 12.06 18.00
CA PHE A 192 0.42 10.80 17.81
C PHE A 192 1.08 9.95 16.71
N THR A 193 1.32 10.55 15.55
CA THR A 193 1.96 9.85 14.44
C THR A 193 3.39 9.43 14.77
N LYS A 194 4.16 10.27 15.46
CA LYS A 194 5.54 9.93 15.88
C LYS A 194 5.58 8.67 16.76
N ARG A 195 4.64 8.53 17.72
CA ARG A 195 4.55 7.33 18.57
C ARG A 195 4.21 6.09 17.75
N ILE A 196 3.28 6.20 16.82
CA ILE A 196 2.86 5.09 15.94
C ILE A 196 4.02 4.65 15.03
N VAL A 197 4.72 5.59 14.42
CA VAL A 197 5.91 5.33 13.58
C VAL A 197 7.01 4.64 14.39
N SER A 198 7.33 5.15 15.58
CA SER A 198 8.31 4.53 16.49
C SER A 198 7.95 3.08 16.81
N LYS A 199 6.69 2.80 17.14
CA LYS A 199 6.18 1.45 17.43
C LYS A 199 6.40 0.53 16.23
N TYR A 200 5.90 0.92 15.05
CA TYR A 200 6.01 0.06 13.86
C TYR A 200 7.45 -0.08 13.36
N SER A 201 8.27 0.98 13.48
CA SER A 201 9.70 0.91 13.12
C SER A 201 10.46 -0.09 13.98
N ARG A 202 10.20 -0.14 15.30
CA ARG A 202 10.79 -1.09 16.24
C ARG A 202 10.38 -2.52 15.92
N ARG A 203 9.07 -2.78 15.78
CA ARG A 203 8.53 -4.10 15.42
C ARG A 203 9.06 -4.59 14.09
N MET A 204 9.12 -3.72 13.09
CA MET A 204 9.67 -4.03 11.76
C MET A 204 11.15 -4.42 11.84
N THR A 205 11.93 -3.72 12.67
CA THR A 205 13.35 -4.08 12.88
C THR A 205 13.49 -5.46 13.49
N GLY A 206 12.65 -5.80 14.48
CA GLY A 206 12.62 -7.12 15.11
C GLY A 206 12.26 -8.21 14.10
N LEU A 207 11.16 -8.03 13.37
CA LEU A 207 10.70 -9.00 12.37
C LEU A 207 11.73 -9.23 11.25
N VAL A 208 12.35 -8.16 10.73
CA VAL A 208 13.38 -8.28 9.69
C VAL A 208 14.60 -9.06 10.22
N ARG A 209 15.02 -8.83 11.47
CA ARG A 209 16.14 -9.57 12.09
C ARG A 209 15.82 -11.04 12.20
N LEU A 210 14.64 -11.38 12.73
CA LEU A 210 14.14 -12.73 12.88
C LEU A 210 14.11 -13.46 11.53
N LEU A 211 13.43 -12.90 10.53
CA LEU A 211 13.30 -13.55 9.22
C LEU A 211 14.64 -13.72 8.51
N LYS A 212 15.58 -12.77 8.69
CA LYS A 212 16.97 -12.95 8.19
C LYS A 212 17.67 -14.13 8.87
N GLY A 213 17.49 -14.33 10.17
CA GLY A 213 18.01 -15.48 10.89
C GLY A 213 17.50 -16.81 10.35
N LEU A 214 16.28 -16.82 9.81
CA LEU A 214 15.64 -17.98 9.17
C LEU A 214 15.93 -18.09 7.65
N GLY A 215 16.83 -17.27 7.10
CA GLY A 215 17.26 -17.35 5.70
C GLY A 215 16.46 -16.49 4.72
N PHE A 216 15.42 -15.76 5.17
CA PHE A 216 14.68 -14.85 4.29
C PHE A 216 15.55 -13.66 3.84
N LYS A 217 15.39 -13.24 2.59
CA LYS A 217 16.03 -12.02 2.05
C LYS A 217 15.32 -10.73 2.48
N ALA A 218 14.84 -10.70 3.73
CA ALA A 218 14.05 -9.62 4.28
C ALA A 218 14.84 -8.31 4.39
N ARG A 219 14.24 -7.18 3.99
CA ARG A 219 14.83 -5.84 4.11
C ARG A 219 13.81 -4.89 4.72
N LYS A 220 14.24 -4.08 5.71
CA LYS A 220 13.37 -3.09 6.31
C LYS A 220 12.92 -2.08 5.24
N PRO A 221 11.60 -1.93 4.99
CA PRO A 221 11.09 -0.98 4.01
C PRO A 221 11.29 0.47 4.48
N GLY A 222 11.11 1.43 3.56
CA GLY A 222 11.17 2.85 3.87
C GLY A 222 10.00 3.35 4.71
N GLY A 223 8.85 2.69 4.59
CA GLY A 223 7.61 3.03 5.30
C GLY A 223 6.61 1.89 5.30
N SER A 224 5.35 2.18 5.70
CA SER A 224 4.28 1.20 5.88
C SER A 224 4.52 0.27 7.10
N PHE A 225 3.56 -0.58 7.42
CA PHE A 225 3.70 -1.64 8.42
C PHE A 225 3.76 -3.04 7.78
N PHE A 226 3.99 -3.10 6.46
CA PHE A 226 4.14 -4.34 5.72
C PHE A 226 5.60 -4.63 5.41
N LEU A 227 5.99 -5.88 5.56
CA LEU A 227 7.24 -6.43 5.09
C LEU A 227 6.95 -7.36 3.92
N TYR A 228 7.52 -7.07 2.78
CA TYR A 228 7.40 -7.85 1.56
C TYR A 228 8.73 -8.53 1.26
N THR A 229 8.73 -9.85 1.13
CA THR A 229 9.94 -10.63 0.94
C THR A 229 9.66 -11.82 0.03
N ALA A 230 10.68 -12.29 -0.70
CA ALA A 230 10.55 -13.47 -1.53
C ALA A 230 9.98 -14.65 -0.74
N SER A 231 9.06 -15.38 -1.36
CA SER A 231 8.50 -16.62 -0.80
C SER A 231 9.54 -17.72 -0.85
N PRO A 232 9.65 -18.59 0.18
CA PRO A 232 10.43 -19.82 0.06
C PRO A 232 9.80 -20.76 -0.98
N ARG A 233 10.63 -21.58 -1.59
CA ARG A 233 10.23 -22.65 -2.52
C ARG A 233 10.02 -23.99 -1.83
N ALA A 234 10.62 -24.18 -0.66
CA ALA A 234 10.44 -25.35 0.16
C ALA A 234 10.73 -25.06 1.64
N ALA A 235 10.23 -25.95 2.50
CA ALA A 235 10.62 -26.09 3.89
C ALA A 235 11.14 -27.51 4.13
N VAL A 236 12.27 -27.64 4.82
CA VAL A 236 12.91 -28.91 5.16
C VAL A 236 12.94 -29.05 6.68
N SER A 237 12.31 -30.09 7.20
CA SER A 237 12.28 -30.43 8.63
C SER A 237 13.57 -31.10 9.08
N ALA A 238 13.79 -31.19 10.41
CA ALA A 238 14.99 -31.80 10.98
C ALA A 238 15.14 -33.30 10.65
N ASP A 239 14.06 -34.02 10.40
CA ASP A 239 14.02 -35.42 9.98
C ASP A 239 14.31 -35.61 8.47
N GLY A 240 14.55 -34.51 7.73
CA GLY A 240 14.79 -34.51 6.29
C GLY A 240 13.54 -34.51 5.43
N SER A 241 12.33 -34.49 6.01
CA SER A 241 11.11 -34.33 5.25
C SER A 241 11.07 -32.94 4.59
N ARG A 242 10.64 -32.91 3.32
CA ARG A 242 10.66 -31.70 2.50
C ARG A 242 9.28 -31.44 1.92
N VAL A 243 8.78 -30.20 2.12
CA VAL A 243 7.53 -29.70 1.54
C VAL A 243 7.87 -28.62 0.52
N GLU A 244 7.41 -28.81 -0.71
CA GLU A 244 7.62 -27.85 -1.81
C GLU A 244 6.48 -26.83 -1.91
N PHE A 245 6.83 -25.61 -2.27
CA PHE A 245 5.90 -24.51 -2.49
C PHE A 245 6.01 -24.01 -3.94
N PRO A 246 5.15 -24.47 -4.86
CA PRO A 246 5.18 -24.03 -6.25
C PRO A 246 4.77 -22.56 -6.41
N THR A 247 4.03 -21.98 -5.44
CA THR A 247 3.56 -20.60 -5.43
C THR A 247 3.70 -19.98 -4.05
N ALA A 248 3.64 -18.64 -3.95
CA ALA A 248 3.58 -17.96 -2.67
C ALA A 248 2.29 -18.30 -1.90
N GLU A 249 1.18 -18.56 -2.62
CA GLU A 249 -0.06 -19.06 -2.04
C GLU A 249 0.16 -20.37 -1.29
N ALA A 250 0.82 -21.36 -1.91
CA ALA A 250 1.12 -22.63 -1.27
C ALA A 250 1.97 -22.48 0.01
N ALA A 251 3.00 -21.61 -0.06
CA ALA A 251 3.82 -21.30 1.12
C ALA A 251 3.01 -20.60 2.23
N SER A 252 2.14 -19.67 1.86
CA SER A 252 1.26 -18.95 2.81
C SER A 252 0.29 -19.91 3.50
N GLN A 253 -0.36 -20.79 2.75
CA GLN A 253 -1.29 -21.78 3.30
C GLN A 253 -0.57 -22.74 4.26
N TRP A 254 0.61 -23.22 3.90
CA TRP A 254 1.42 -24.05 4.79
C TRP A 254 1.82 -23.32 6.08
N LEU A 255 2.22 -22.03 5.98
CA LEU A 255 2.53 -21.23 7.17
C LEU A 255 1.31 -21.04 8.08
N ILE A 256 0.10 -20.94 7.52
CA ILE A 256 -1.13 -20.82 8.29
C ILE A 256 -1.46 -22.15 8.99
N THR A 257 -1.44 -23.26 8.27
CA THR A 257 -1.90 -24.55 8.80
C THR A 257 -0.89 -25.20 9.74
N GLU A 258 0.40 -25.20 9.36
CA GLU A 258 1.44 -25.91 10.10
C GLU A 258 2.16 -25.03 11.15
N LYS A 259 2.23 -23.71 10.90
CA LYS A 259 2.97 -22.78 11.78
C LYS A 259 2.09 -21.78 12.49
N LEU A 260 0.79 -21.71 12.17
CA LEU A 260 -0.17 -20.74 12.70
C LEU A 260 0.31 -19.29 12.50
N ILE A 261 0.95 -19.02 11.36
CA ILE A 261 1.46 -17.72 10.98
C ILE A 261 0.74 -17.26 9.72
N SER A 262 -0.11 -16.24 9.86
CA SER A 262 -0.83 -15.66 8.73
C SER A 262 0.07 -14.70 7.95
N THR A 263 0.18 -14.93 6.64
CA THR A 263 0.80 -14.04 5.67
C THR A 263 -0.16 -13.78 4.53
N VAL A 264 0.16 -12.82 3.66
CA VAL A 264 -0.59 -12.61 2.42
C VAL A 264 0.32 -12.92 1.24
N PRO A 265 -0.05 -13.90 0.41
CA PRO A 265 0.73 -14.28 -0.76
C PRO A 265 0.51 -13.29 -1.91
N TRP A 266 1.53 -13.17 -2.77
CA TRP A 266 1.50 -12.39 -4.00
C TRP A 266 2.30 -13.14 -5.06
N ASP A 267 1.63 -13.53 -6.14
CA ASP A 267 2.24 -14.27 -7.27
C ASP A 267 2.21 -13.47 -8.58
N ASP A 268 1.65 -12.24 -8.59
CA ASP A 268 1.43 -11.43 -9.81
C ASP A 268 2.73 -10.93 -10.47
N ALA A 269 3.76 -10.62 -9.68
CA ALA A 269 5.04 -10.08 -10.17
C ALA A 269 6.25 -10.79 -9.56
N GLY A 270 6.13 -12.09 -9.36
CA GLY A 270 7.05 -12.98 -8.66
C GLY A 270 6.41 -13.51 -7.37
N ALA A 271 6.96 -14.62 -6.84
CA ALA A 271 6.45 -15.24 -5.63
C ALA A 271 6.93 -14.51 -4.38
N TYR A 272 6.02 -13.85 -3.67
CA TYR A 272 6.34 -13.06 -2.47
C TYR A 272 5.32 -13.30 -1.35
N LEU A 273 5.79 -13.13 -0.12
CA LEU A 273 4.95 -13.09 1.09
C LEU A 273 4.97 -11.70 1.71
N ARG A 274 3.79 -11.22 2.12
CA ARG A 274 3.64 -10.00 2.90
C ARG A 274 3.35 -10.35 4.35
N PHE A 275 4.26 -9.98 5.23
CA PHE A 275 4.06 -9.97 6.68
C PHE A 275 3.56 -8.61 7.16
N SER A 276 2.92 -8.57 8.33
CA SER A 276 2.47 -7.32 8.96
C SER A 276 2.97 -7.23 10.40
N VAL A 277 3.38 -6.02 10.81
CA VAL A 277 3.78 -5.73 12.19
C VAL A 277 2.65 -5.14 13.03
N THR A 278 1.41 -5.36 12.61
CA THR A 278 0.19 -4.86 13.31
C THR A 278 -0.33 -5.82 14.39
N PHE A 279 0.45 -6.83 14.76
CA PHE A 279 0.07 -7.77 15.80
C PHE A 279 -0.25 -7.07 17.15
N ALA A 280 -1.16 -7.68 17.92
CA ALA A 280 -1.54 -7.18 19.24
C ALA A 280 -0.37 -7.32 20.21
N ALA A 281 -0.01 -6.21 20.86
CA ALA A 281 0.91 -6.14 22.00
C ALA A 281 0.76 -4.76 22.65
N SER A 282 0.64 -4.73 23.95
CA SER A 282 0.39 -3.53 24.77
C SER A 282 1.68 -2.90 25.27
N SER A 283 2.77 -3.67 25.33
CA SER A 283 4.08 -3.27 25.83
C SER A 283 5.21 -3.71 24.89
N VAL A 284 6.41 -3.14 25.09
CA VAL A 284 7.62 -3.56 24.36
C VAL A 284 8.03 -4.99 24.74
N ALA A 285 7.75 -5.42 25.97
CA ALA A 285 7.99 -6.79 26.40
C ALA A 285 7.13 -7.78 25.60
N GLU A 286 5.82 -7.53 25.54
CA GLU A 286 4.90 -8.34 24.74
C GLU A 286 5.25 -8.33 23.24
N GLU A 287 5.72 -7.20 22.69
CA GLU A 287 6.22 -7.16 21.30
C GLU A 287 7.37 -8.16 21.07
N LYS A 288 8.26 -8.29 22.07
CA LYS A 288 9.39 -9.20 22.03
C LYS A 288 8.90 -10.67 22.13
N GLU A 289 7.99 -10.95 23.04
CA GLU A 289 7.37 -12.28 23.20
C GLU A 289 6.69 -12.76 21.91
N VAL A 290 5.95 -11.89 21.22
CA VAL A 290 5.33 -12.23 19.91
C VAL A 290 6.39 -12.57 18.87
N LEU A 291 7.49 -11.81 18.80
CA LEU A 291 8.57 -12.11 17.85
C LEU A 291 9.31 -13.41 18.20
N GLU A 292 9.55 -13.66 19.48
CA GLU A 292 10.15 -14.91 19.96
C GLU A 292 9.24 -16.12 19.66
N GLU A 293 7.93 -15.97 19.79
CA GLU A 293 6.97 -17.01 19.44
C GLU A 293 6.94 -17.28 17.92
N ILE A 294 7.02 -16.25 17.07
CA ILE A 294 7.16 -16.42 15.62
C ILE A 294 8.46 -17.19 15.29
N GLU A 295 9.57 -16.82 15.92
CA GLU A 295 10.86 -17.47 15.74
C GLU A 295 10.78 -18.95 16.16
N ARG A 296 10.23 -19.23 17.33
CA ARG A 296 10.04 -20.60 17.86
C ARG A 296 9.23 -21.47 16.90
N ARG A 297 8.16 -20.94 16.29
CA ARG A 297 7.31 -21.67 15.33
C ARG A 297 8.01 -21.97 14.02
N LEU A 298 8.95 -21.14 13.60
CA LEU A 298 9.64 -21.28 12.32
C LEU A 298 11.01 -21.95 12.41
N SER A 299 11.59 -22.07 13.62
CA SER A 299 12.96 -22.56 13.82
C SER A 299 13.14 -24.08 13.67
N ASP A 300 12.05 -24.84 13.61
CA ASP A 300 12.08 -26.31 13.43
C ASP A 300 12.23 -26.74 11.95
N VAL A 301 12.26 -25.77 11.03
CA VAL A 301 12.44 -26.00 9.59
C VAL A 301 13.50 -25.08 9.00
N LYS A 302 14.15 -25.55 7.93
CA LYS A 302 15.02 -24.74 7.08
C LYS A 302 14.27 -24.35 5.81
N PHE A 303 14.19 -23.07 5.52
CA PHE A 303 13.59 -22.57 4.28
C PHE A 303 14.59 -22.56 3.13
N GLU A 304 14.13 -22.93 1.92
CA GLU A 304 14.88 -22.87 0.65
C GLU A 304 14.22 -21.81 -0.28
N PHE A 305 15.05 -21.02 -1.01
CA PHE A 305 14.61 -19.91 -1.85
C PHE A 305 15.01 -20.05 -3.31
#